data_9c14c535bb4413a9e93535b17821a87a
#
_entry.id   9c14c535bb4413a9e93535b17821a87a
#
_cell.length_a   1.000
_cell.length_b   1.000
_cell.length_c   1.000
_cell.angle_alpha   90.00
_cell.angle_beta   90.00
_cell.angle_gamma   90.00
#
_symmetry.space_group_name_H-M   'P 1'
#
loop_
_entity.id
_entity.type
_entity.pdbx_description
1 polymer ?
#
loop_
_entity_poly.entity_id
_entity_poly.type
_entity_poly.pdbx_seq_one_letter_code
_entity_poly.pdbx_strand_id
1 'polypeptide(L)'
;MNEALRGIPDRILDLASGALAQANMHAAFADPGNEHWPQMSILNAAHAGELFLKAIIASEHPLLIFKDLPTLDDKQADELDLQMLLKRGQTHDFAKLPQVLWATAGIRIPNADCYERLRLARNAIQHFCEPDEGDLRGLS
;
A
#
# COMPACT_ATOMS: atom_id res chain seq x y z
N MET A 1 9.36 -19.26 10.83
CA MET A 1 9.23 -17.81 10.65
C MET A 1 9.69 -17.10 11.91
N ASN A 2 10.41 -15.99 11.75
CA ASN A 2 10.86 -15.17 12.88
C ASN A 2 9.65 -14.62 13.68
N GLU A 3 9.72 -14.74 15.01
CA GLU A 3 8.63 -14.32 15.91
C GLU A 3 8.25 -12.82 15.74
N ALA A 4 9.25 -11.97 15.47
CA ALA A 4 9.03 -10.54 15.26
C ALA A 4 8.11 -10.24 14.06
N LEU A 5 7.99 -11.18 13.12
CA LEU A 5 7.21 -11.02 11.90
C LEU A 5 5.76 -11.52 12.02
N ARG A 6 5.43 -12.27 13.07
CA ARG A 6 4.12 -12.94 13.17
C ARG A 6 2.92 -12.00 13.21
N GLY A 7 3.06 -10.85 13.81
CA GLY A 7 1.96 -9.89 13.94
C GLY A 7 1.77 -8.98 12.72
N ILE A 8 2.65 -9.04 11.73
CA ILE A 8 2.62 -8.12 10.59
C ILE A 8 1.36 -8.27 9.72
N PRO A 9 0.92 -9.49 9.33
CA PRO A 9 -0.27 -9.63 8.49
C PRO A 9 -1.51 -9.03 9.13
N ASP A 10 -1.74 -9.27 10.41
CA ASP A 10 -2.90 -8.73 11.13
C ASP A 10 -2.83 -7.21 11.25
N ARG A 11 -1.66 -6.67 11.49
CA ARG A 11 -1.46 -5.21 11.55
C ARG A 11 -1.75 -4.56 10.20
N ILE A 12 -1.30 -5.15 9.11
CA ILE A 12 -1.60 -4.66 7.76
C ILE A 12 -3.11 -4.75 7.49
N LEU A 13 -3.73 -5.85 7.86
CA LEU A 13 -5.16 -6.04 7.68
C LEU A 13 -5.98 -5.00 8.46
N ASP A 14 -5.60 -4.68 9.68
CA ASP A 14 -6.25 -3.65 10.49
C ASP A 14 -6.12 -2.28 9.82
N LEU A 15 -4.95 -1.95 9.31
CA LEU A 15 -4.73 -0.70 8.57
C LEU A 15 -5.55 -0.66 7.28
N ALA A 16 -5.65 -1.77 6.56
CA ALA A 16 -6.45 -1.89 5.36
C ALA A 16 -7.93 -1.66 5.64
N SER A 17 -8.43 -2.26 6.71
CA SER A 17 -9.83 -2.12 7.13
C SER A 17 -10.14 -0.67 7.54
N GLY A 18 -9.22 -0.01 8.25
CA GLY A 18 -9.36 1.39 8.60
C GLY A 18 -9.36 2.32 7.38
N ALA A 19 -8.48 2.06 6.42
CA ALA A 19 -8.42 2.82 5.17
C ALA A 19 -9.70 2.63 4.33
N LEU A 20 -10.24 1.41 4.28
CA LEU A 20 -11.49 1.13 3.58
C LEU A 20 -12.67 1.84 4.23
N ALA A 21 -12.75 1.81 5.55
CA ALA A 21 -13.79 2.52 6.30
C ALA A 21 -13.76 4.02 6.01
N GLN A 22 -12.58 4.61 5.97
CA GLN A 22 -12.40 6.02 5.64
C GLN A 22 -12.78 6.32 4.18
N ALA A 23 -12.42 5.44 3.24
CA ALA A 23 -12.82 5.56 1.84
C ALA A 23 -14.35 5.54 1.68
N ASN A 24 -15.02 4.63 2.40
CA ASN A 24 -16.47 4.54 2.39
C ASN A 24 -17.13 5.78 2.99
N MET A 25 -16.58 6.33 4.06
CA MET A 25 -17.06 7.59 4.63
C MET A 25 -16.95 8.73 3.62
N HIS A 26 -15.80 8.87 2.96
CA HIS A 26 -15.60 9.89 1.95
C HIS A 26 -16.53 9.73 0.74
N ALA A 27 -16.86 8.50 0.37
CA ALA A 27 -17.78 8.23 -0.73
C ALA A 27 -19.24 8.54 -0.35
N ALA A 28 -19.63 8.25 0.90
CA ALA A 28 -21.01 8.40 1.37
C ALA A 28 -21.34 9.81 1.85
N PHE A 29 -20.37 10.52 2.43
CA PHE A 29 -20.55 11.83 3.06
C PHE A 29 -19.62 12.85 2.40
N ALA A 30 -20.08 13.44 1.30
CA ALA A 30 -19.33 14.48 0.62
C ALA A 30 -19.35 15.79 1.43
N ASP A 31 -18.20 16.42 1.56
CA ASP A 31 -18.10 17.79 2.10
C ASP A 31 -18.22 18.78 0.95
N PRO A 32 -19.32 19.55 0.84
CA PRO A 32 -19.51 20.47 -0.26
C PRO A 32 -18.49 21.62 -0.27
N GLY A 33 -17.80 21.86 0.86
CA GLY A 33 -16.75 22.87 0.94
C GLY A 33 -15.39 22.39 0.43
N ASN A 34 -15.24 21.10 0.11
CA ASN A 34 -13.98 20.53 -0.34
C ASN A 34 -14.09 19.98 -1.76
N GLU A 35 -13.52 20.72 -2.71
CA GLU A 35 -13.49 20.33 -4.13
C GLU A 35 -12.73 19.04 -4.39
N HIS A 36 -11.80 18.68 -3.50
CA HIS A 36 -10.92 17.51 -3.65
C HIS A 36 -11.45 16.26 -2.95
N TRP A 37 -12.68 16.31 -2.45
CA TRP A 37 -13.28 15.20 -1.72
C TRP A 37 -13.34 13.89 -2.53
N PRO A 38 -13.74 13.90 -3.82
CA PRO A 38 -13.75 12.69 -4.63
C PRO A 38 -12.34 12.10 -4.81
N GLN A 39 -11.33 12.95 -5.00
CA GLN A 39 -9.95 12.50 -5.15
C GLN A 39 -9.43 11.84 -3.87
N MET A 40 -9.77 12.39 -2.71
CA MET A 40 -9.40 11.80 -1.41
C MET A 40 -10.05 10.44 -1.22
N SER A 41 -11.28 10.26 -1.65
CA SER A 41 -11.96 8.96 -1.63
C SER A 41 -11.22 7.92 -2.48
N ILE A 42 -10.79 8.31 -3.68
CA ILE A 42 -10.02 7.44 -4.57
C ILE A 42 -8.66 7.07 -3.96
N LEU A 43 -7.96 8.03 -3.37
CA LEU A 43 -6.67 7.79 -2.71
C LEU A 43 -6.82 6.80 -1.56
N ASN A 44 -7.83 6.98 -0.73
CA ASN A 44 -8.10 6.07 0.40
C ASN A 44 -8.50 4.68 -0.08
N ALA A 45 -9.31 4.58 -1.13
CA ALA A 45 -9.70 3.29 -1.71
C ALA A 45 -8.49 2.56 -2.30
N ALA A 46 -7.62 3.26 -3.01
CA ALA A 46 -6.40 2.70 -3.57
C ALA A 46 -5.46 2.22 -2.46
N HIS A 47 -5.29 3.02 -1.41
CA HIS A 47 -4.47 2.66 -0.27
C HIS A 47 -5.00 1.42 0.46
N ALA A 48 -6.32 1.35 0.66
CA ALA A 48 -6.97 0.16 1.23
C ALA A 48 -6.72 -1.07 0.38
N GLY A 49 -6.90 -0.98 -0.93
CA GLY A 49 -6.65 -2.09 -1.86
C GLY A 49 -5.22 -2.57 -1.81
N GLU A 50 -4.26 -1.66 -1.82
CA GLU A 50 -2.84 -1.96 -1.67
C GLU A 50 -2.56 -2.72 -0.38
N LEU A 51 -3.08 -2.23 0.74
CA LEU A 51 -2.88 -2.85 2.04
C LEU A 51 -3.54 -4.23 2.14
N PHE A 52 -4.73 -4.42 1.56
CA PHE A 52 -5.37 -5.74 1.53
C PHE A 52 -4.54 -6.76 0.77
N LEU A 53 -4.00 -6.40 -0.40
CA LEU A 53 -3.14 -7.30 -1.16
C LEU A 53 -1.86 -7.61 -0.38
N LYS A 54 -1.25 -6.61 0.24
CA LYS A 54 -0.07 -6.81 1.09
C LYS A 54 -0.37 -7.69 2.29
N ALA A 55 -1.54 -7.56 2.91
CA ALA A 55 -1.94 -8.41 4.03
C ALA A 55 -2.04 -9.88 3.60
N ILE A 56 -2.62 -10.16 2.45
CA ILE A 56 -2.73 -11.53 1.92
C ILE A 56 -1.33 -12.08 1.61
N ILE A 57 -0.50 -11.31 0.94
CA ILE A 57 0.88 -11.72 0.64
C ILE A 57 1.66 -11.96 1.93
N ALA A 58 1.54 -11.07 2.91
CA ALA A 58 2.20 -11.19 4.20
C ALA A 58 1.71 -12.39 5.01
N SER A 59 0.47 -12.85 4.78
CA SER A 59 -0.05 -14.05 5.44
C SER A 59 0.69 -15.32 5.00
N GLU A 60 1.23 -15.35 3.79
CA GLU A 60 2.13 -16.43 3.36
C GLU A 60 3.51 -16.29 4.03
N HIS A 61 4.11 -15.14 3.94
CA HIS A 61 5.28 -14.74 4.70
C HIS A 61 5.44 -13.22 4.67
N PRO A 62 5.63 -12.55 5.82
CA PRO A 62 5.71 -11.09 5.87
C PRO A 62 6.80 -10.46 5.01
N LEU A 63 7.93 -11.14 4.82
CA LEU A 63 9.03 -10.61 4.00
C LEU A 63 8.70 -10.56 2.51
N LEU A 64 7.67 -11.26 2.06
CA LEU A 64 7.26 -11.28 0.65
C LEU A 64 6.66 -9.94 0.17
N ILE A 65 6.29 -9.05 1.08
CA ILE A 65 5.81 -7.71 0.70
C ILE A 65 6.94 -6.80 0.22
N PHE A 66 8.19 -7.13 0.49
CA PHE A 66 9.35 -6.34 0.10
C PHE A 66 9.88 -6.75 -1.27
N LYS A 67 10.40 -5.77 -2.01
CA LYS A 67 11.01 -6.02 -3.32
C LYS A 67 12.21 -6.96 -3.22
N ASP A 68 13.03 -6.75 -2.20
CA ASP A 68 14.23 -7.54 -1.93
C ASP A 68 14.22 -8.02 -0.49
N LEU A 69 14.78 -9.21 -0.28
CA LEU A 69 15.00 -9.68 1.07
C LEU A 69 15.98 -8.75 1.77
N PRO A 70 15.64 -8.27 2.98
CA PRO A 70 16.55 -7.40 3.70
C PRO A 70 17.84 -8.13 4.04
N THR A 71 18.95 -7.52 3.66
CA THR A 71 20.27 -7.94 4.14
C THR A 71 20.45 -7.37 5.54
N LEU A 72 20.31 -8.21 6.52
CA LEU A 72 20.56 -7.85 7.91
C LEU A 72 22.05 -8.07 8.18
N ASP A 73 22.67 -7.10 8.82
CA ASP A 73 24.05 -7.24 9.25
C ASP A 73 24.09 -8.23 10.42
N ASP A 74 24.42 -9.49 10.13
CA ASP A 74 24.37 -10.61 11.06
C ASP A 74 25.36 -10.50 12.22
N LYS A 75 26.28 -9.55 12.15
CA LYS A 75 27.41 -9.54 13.08
C LYS A 75 27.05 -9.11 14.50
N GLN A 76 25.85 -8.55 14.72
CA GLN A 76 25.50 -7.96 16.02
C GLN A 76 24.05 -8.13 16.46
N ALA A 77 23.18 -8.73 15.68
CA ALA A 77 21.77 -8.81 16.02
C ALA A 77 21.31 -10.25 16.21
N ASP A 78 21.09 -10.63 17.43
CA ASP A 78 20.39 -11.89 17.78
C ASP A 78 18.88 -11.80 17.45
N GLU A 79 18.37 -10.60 17.21
CA GLU A 79 16.96 -10.37 16.92
C GLU A 79 16.80 -9.48 15.69
N LEU A 80 15.75 -9.76 14.91
CA LEU A 80 15.35 -8.95 13.76
C LEU A 80 14.81 -7.59 14.23
N ASP A 81 15.46 -6.51 13.83
CA ASP A 81 14.94 -5.16 14.09
C ASP A 81 13.85 -4.81 13.09
N LEU A 82 12.60 -4.98 13.52
CA LEU A 82 11.43 -4.72 12.69
C LEU A 82 11.34 -3.26 12.26
N GLN A 83 11.71 -2.32 13.13
CA GLN A 83 11.65 -0.90 12.79
C GLN A 83 12.65 -0.54 11.71
N MET A 84 13.86 -1.10 11.78
CA MET A 84 14.86 -0.91 10.71
C MET A 84 14.40 -1.49 9.39
N LEU A 85 13.78 -2.68 9.42
CA LEU A 85 13.21 -3.33 8.25
C LEU A 85 12.14 -2.45 7.59
N LEU A 86 11.22 -1.90 8.38
CA LEU A 86 10.14 -1.05 7.89
C LEU A 86 10.66 0.29 7.36
N LYS A 87 11.74 0.82 7.92
CA LYS A 87 12.32 2.09 7.47
C LYS A 87 13.14 1.95 6.18
N ARG A 88 13.87 0.85 6.04
CA ARG A 88 14.81 0.64 4.92
C ARG A 88 14.26 -0.24 3.82
N GLY A 89 13.30 -1.10 4.15
CA GLY A 89 12.70 -2.00 3.18
C GLY A 89 11.81 -1.25 2.20
N GLN A 90 11.98 -1.56 0.91
CA GLN A 90 11.08 -1.08 -0.12
C GLN A 90 10.05 -2.15 -0.41
N THR A 91 8.77 -1.81 -0.28
CA THR A 91 7.68 -2.72 -0.62
C THR A 91 7.38 -2.69 -2.11
N HIS A 92 6.72 -3.73 -2.61
CA HIS A 92 6.31 -3.81 -4.01
C HIS A 92 5.43 -2.65 -4.42
N ASP A 93 5.60 -2.20 -5.67
CA ASP A 93 4.77 -1.15 -6.25
C ASP A 93 3.33 -1.65 -6.43
N PHE A 94 2.39 -0.73 -6.35
CA PHE A 94 0.96 -0.99 -6.53
C PHE A 94 0.68 -1.80 -7.81
N ALA A 95 1.35 -1.45 -8.91
CA ALA A 95 1.16 -2.11 -10.20
C ALA A 95 1.60 -3.58 -10.19
N LYS A 96 2.57 -3.95 -9.35
CA LYS A 96 3.12 -5.31 -9.29
C LYS A 96 2.43 -6.20 -8.28
N LEU A 97 1.66 -5.65 -7.35
CA LEU A 97 1.01 -6.43 -6.30
C LEU A 97 0.15 -7.57 -6.81
N PRO A 98 -0.67 -7.42 -7.86
CA PRO A 98 -1.44 -8.55 -8.38
C PRO A 98 -0.57 -9.73 -8.83
N GLN A 99 0.56 -9.43 -9.47
CA GLN A 99 1.49 -10.47 -9.91
C GLN A 99 2.19 -11.15 -8.74
N VAL A 100 2.58 -10.38 -7.73
CA VAL A 100 3.18 -10.91 -6.50
C VAL A 100 2.16 -11.76 -5.74
N LEU A 101 0.91 -11.31 -5.67
CA LEU A 101 -0.18 -12.07 -5.05
C LEU A 101 -0.36 -13.44 -5.72
N TRP A 102 -0.37 -13.46 -7.05
CA TRP A 102 -0.45 -14.71 -7.79
C TRP A 102 0.75 -15.62 -7.52
N ALA A 103 1.96 -15.07 -7.56
CA ALA A 103 3.17 -15.84 -7.37
C ALA A 103 3.32 -16.41 -5.94
N THR A 104 2.83 -15.70 -4.94
CA THR A 104 2.99 -16.09 -3.52
C THR A 104 1.80 -16.85 -2.96
N ALA A 105 0.59 -16.35 -3.15
CA ALA A 105 -0.63 -16.91 -2.58
C ALA A 105 -1.46 -17.74 -3.56
N GLY A 106 -1.12 -17.69 -4.86
CA GLY A 106 -1.88 -18.39 -5.89
C GLY A 106 -3.26 -17.80 -6.15
N ILE A 107 -3.49 -16.55 -5.76
CA ILE A 107 -4.76 -15.87 -5.87
C ILE A 107 -4.70 -14.83 -7.00
N ARG A 108 -5.71 -14.84 -7.87
CA ARG A 108 -5.89 -13.81 -8.89
C ARG A 108 -6.98 -12.85 -8.44
N ILE A 109 -6.73 -11.55 -8.57
CA ILE A 109 -7.77 -10.56 -8.27
C ILE A 109 -8.91 -10.69 -9.29
N PRO A 110 -10.18 -10.66 -8.83
CA PRO A 110 -11.32 -10.93 -9.70
C PRO A 110 -11.60 -9.83 -10.72
N ASN A 111 -11.13 -8.63 -10.52
CA ASN A 111 -11.39 -7.47 -11.39
C ASN A 111 -10.11 -6.70 -11.67
N ALA A 112 -9.24 -7.30 -12.48
CA ALA A 112 -7.95 -6.70 -12.85
C ALA A 112 -8.14 -5.32 -13.52
N ASP A 113 -9.18 -5.13 -14.31
CA ASP A 113 -9.49 -3.87 -14.97
C ASP A 113 -9.82 -2.76 -13.96
N CYS A 114 -10.60 -3.07 -12.93
CA CYS A 114 -10.89 -2.12 -11.85
C CYS A 114 -9.63 -1.72 -11.08
N TYR A 115 -8.77 -2.69 -10.80
CA TYR A 115 -7.50 -2.43 -10.13
C TYR A 115 -6.61 -1.50 -10.97
N GLU A 116 -6.53 -1.76 -12.28
CA GLU A 116 -5.74 -0.95 -13.19
C GLU A 116 -6.29 0.48 -13.31
N ARG A 117 -7.61 0.64 -13.39
CA ARG A 117 -8.24 1.97 -13.38
C ARG A 117 -7.95 2.72 -12.09
N LEU A 118 -8.01 2.01 -10.96
CA LEU A 118 -7.72 2.60 -9.67
C LEU A 118 -6.24 3.03 -9.58
N ARG A 119 -5.34 2.21 -10.12
CA ARG A 119 -3.91 2.55 -10.20
C ARG A 119 -3.68 3.81 -11.01
N LEU A 120 -4.28 3.90 -12.19
CA LEU A 120 -4.14 5.06 -13.07
C LEU A 120 -4.73 6.32 -12.43
N ALA A 121 -5.89 6.21 -11.81
CA ALA A 121 -6.53 7.32 -11.11
C ALA A 121 -5.68 7.80 -9.94
N ARG A 122 -5.17 6.88 -9.12
CA ARG A 122 -4.27 7.21 -8.01
C ARG A 122 -3.02 7.92 -8.50
N ASN A 123 -2.38 7.40 -9.54
CA ASN A 123 -1.16 7.99 -10.08
C ASN A 123 -1.40 9.40 -10.60
N ALA A 124 -2.53 9.62 -11.30
CA ALA A 124 -2.89 10.95 -11.78
C ALA A 124 -3.10 11.93 -10.63
N ILE A 125 -3.81 11.52 -9.58
CA ILE A 125 -4.08 12.35 -8.41
C ILE A 125 -2.79 12.64 -7.64
N GLN A 126 -1.96 11.63 -7.39
CA GLN A 126 -0.69 11.80 -6.69
C GLN A 126 0.27 12.70 -7.45
N HIS A 127 0.35 12.52 -8.77
CA HIS A 127 1.20 13.36 -9.60
C HIS A 127 0.77 14.82 -9.56
N PHE A 128 -0.52 15.07 -9.49
CA PHE A 128 -1.07 16.42 -9.39
C PHE A 128 -0.96 17.01 -7.97
N CYS A 129 -1.17 16.18 -6.94
CA CYS A 129 -1.13 16.61 -5.53
C CYS A 129 0.29 16.68 -4.97
N GLU A 130 1.24 15.95 -5.54
CA GLU A 130 2.66 15.97 -5.16
C GLU A 130 3.52 16.43 -6.33
N PRO A 131 3.24 17.64 -6.88
CA PRO A 131 4.08 18.15 -7.95
C PRO A 131 5.49 18.37 -7.42
N ASP A 132 6.51 18.11 -8.25
CA ASP A 132 7.84 18.49 -7.88
C ASP A 132 7.94 20.04 -7.83
N GLU A 133 9.05 20.56 -7.33
CA GLU A 133 9.22 22.01 -7.22
C GLU A 133 9.08 22.73 -8.57
N GLY A 134 9.43 22.07 -9.66
CA GLY A 134 9.29 22.58 -10.99
C GLY A 134 7.82 22.73 -11.39
N ASP A 135 7.00 21.74 -11.06
CA ASP A 135 5.57 21.77 -11.36
C ASP A 135 4.83 22.85 -10.55
N LEU A 136 5.21 23.02 -9.28
CA LEU A 136 4.68 24.09 -8.45
C LEU A 136 4.98 25.47 -9.03
N ARG A 137 6.15 25.66 -9.57
CA ARG A 137 6.54 26.92 -10.23
C ARG A 137 5.77 27.13 -11.52
N GLY A 138 5.47 26.05 -12.25
CA GLY A 138 4.66 26.13 -13.46
C GLY A 138 3.20 26.44 -13.21
N LEU A 139 2.67 26.14 -12.03
CA LEU A 139 1.29 26.43 -11.63
C LEU A 139 1.12 27.82 -11.04
N SER A 140 2.19 28.44 -10.63
CA SER A 140 2.18 29.81 -10.14
C SER A 140 2.49 30.81 -11.25
#